data_482acf72e1160d5e5fb2646c6ef94209
#
_entry.id   482acf72e1160d5e5fb2646c6ef94209
#
_cell.length_a   1.000
_cell.length_b   1.000
_cell.length_c   1.000
_cell.angle_alpha   90.00
_cell.angle_beta   90.00
_cell.angle_gamma   90.00
#
_symmetry.space_group_name_H-M   'P 1'
#
loop_
_entity.id
_entity.type
_entity.pdbx_description
1 polymer ?
#
loop_
_entity_poly.entity_id
_entity_poly.type
_entity_poly.pdbx_seq_one_letter_code
_entity_poly.pdbx_strand_id
1 'polypeptide(L)'
;ISECLVGSEMCIRDRPYTEVRPVTRVAVVVFSSNSSLCGAFNANVVKKLGETLEEYKSLGKENVLIYPVGKKVEQAVKKLGYTSQGSYQEMADNPSYVQAYELAALLMQEFMEKQIDRVELIYHHFKSMGSQILMREEYLPIDLSKVAATAATEGSGKRGFQNDYIVEPSVGQLIADLLPKVLSQKLFTVLQDSNASEHAARTLAMQTATDNANELIQDLTKQYN
;
A
#
# COMPACT_ATOMS: atom_id res chain seq x y z
N ILE A 1 -25.66 -12.82 -28.23
CA ILE A 1 -25.49 -11.91 -27.03
C ILE A 1 -24.48 -12.49 -26.04
N SER A 2 -24.39 -13.83 -25.92
CA SER A 2 -23.40 -14.47 -25.01
C SER A 2 -21.95 -14.41 -25.50
N GLU A 3 -21.72 -14.30 -26.81
CA GLU A 3 -20.37 -14.21 -27.38
C GLU A 3 -19.67 -12.87 -27.11
N CYS A 4 -20.43 -11.79 -26.93
CA CYS A 4 -19.85 -10.46 -26.66
C CYS A 4 -19.33 -10.31 -25.21
N LEU A 5 -19.93 -11.02 -24.26
CA LEU A 5 -19.48 -11.04 -22.85
C LEU A 5 -18.21 -11.89 -22.65
N VAL A 6 -18.10 -13.01 -23.38
CA VAL A 6 -16.91 -13.89 -23.36
C VAL A 6 -15.69 -13.17 -23.94
N GLY A 7 -15.87 -12.33 -24.98
CA GLY A 7 -14.79 -11.54 -25.57
C GLY A 7 -14.25 -10.44 -24.66
N SER A 8 -15.08 -9.84 -23.81
CA SER A 8 -14.63 -8.78 -22.89
C SER A 8 -13.87 -9.33 -21.69
N GLU A 9 -14.27 -10.46 -21.13
CA GLU A 9 -13.53 -11.12 -20.03
C GLU A 9 -12.19 -11.70 -20.51
N MET A 10 -12.15 -12.28 -21.70
CA MET A 10 -10.94 -12.80 -22.31
C MET A 10 -9.93 -11.69 -22.61
N CYS A 11 -10.36 -10.53 -23.09
CA CYS A 11 -9.50 -9.35 -23.30
C CYS A 11 -8.95 -8.74 -22.00
N ILE A 12 -9.62 -8.94 -20.87
CA ILE A 12 -9.17 -8.45 -19.56
C ILE A 12 -8.15 -9.43 -18.94
N ARG A 13 -8.29 -10.72 -19.20
CA ARG A 13 -7.43 -11.80 -18.67
C ARG A 13 -6.03 -11.84 -19.32
N ASP A 14 -5.92 -11.41 -20.58
CA ASP A 14 -4.66 -11.43 -21.36
C ASP A 14 -3.78 -10.20 -21.11
N ARG A 15 -4.01 -9.45 -20.02
CA ARG A 15 -3.24 -8.24 -19.72
C ARG A 15 -2.07 -8.50 -18.79
N PRO A 16 -0.94 -7.85 -19.03
CA PRO A 16 0.30 -8.13 -18.32
C PRO A 16 0.21 -7.96 -16.80
N TYR A 17 -0.70 -7.10 -16.29
CA TYR A 17 -0.84 -6.82 -14.86
C TYR A 17 -1.81 -7.76 -14.10
N THR A 18 -2.49 -8.67 -14.78
CA THR A 18 -3.47 -9.61 -14.18
C THR A 18 -2.98 -11.06 -14.21
N GLU A 19 -1.82 -11.30 -14.79
CA GLU A 19 -1.26 -12.65 -14.91
C GLU A 19 -0.84 -13.19 -13.55
N VAL A 20 -1.56 -14.18 -13.04
CA VAL A 20 -1.19 -14.90 -11.82
C VAL A 20 -0.16 -15.95 -12.16
N ARG A 21 1.03 -15.84 -11.58
CA ARG A 21 2.17 -16.77 -11.78
C ARG A 21 2.52 -17.48 -10.49
N PRO A 22 3.24 -18.63 -10.57
CA PRO A 22 3.86 -19.21 -9.39
C PRO A 22 4.81 -18.19 -8.76
N VAL A 23 4.66 -17.95 -7.47
CA VAL A 23 5.42 -16.93 -6.76
C VAL A 23 6.83 -17.42 -6.51
N THR A 24 7.81 -16.87 -7.23
CA THR A 24 9.24 -17.13 -7.06
C THR A 24 9.94 -15.91 -6.45
N ARG A 25 9.56 -14.69 -6.84
CA ARG A 25 10.07 -13.42 -6.31
C ARG A 25 8.95 -12.50 -5.91
N VAL A 26 9.10 -11.90 -4.73
CA VAL A 26 8.10 -10.99 -4.15
C VAL A 26 8.73 -9.64 -3.88
N ALA A 27 8.05 -8.57 -4.29
CA ALA A 27 8.37 -7.22 -3.88
C ALA A 27 7.42 -6.77 -2.76
N VAL A 28 7.96 -6.22 -1.68
CA VAL A 28 7.17 -5.69 -0.56
C VAL A 28 7.49 -4.21 -0.39
N VAL A 29 6.53 -3.36 -0.65
CA VAL A 29 6.63 -1.91 -0.41
C VAL A 29 6.08 -1.63 0.98
N VAL A 30 6.89 -1.01 1.83
CA VAL A 30 6.54 -0.81 3.24
C VAL A 30 6.65 0.66 3.60
N PHE A 31 5.55 1.22 4.10
CA PHE A 31 5.47 2.62 4.46
C PHE A 31 5.67 2.82 5.96
N SER A 32 6.60 3.70 6.30
CA SER A 32 6.91 4.10 7.69
C SER A 32 7.29 5.57 7.78
N SER A 33 7.48 6.06 8.98
CA SER A 33 7.95 7.41 9.21
C SER A 33 9.48 7.53 9.17
N ASN A 34 9.96 8.74 8.96
CA ASN A 34 11.37 9.10 9.11
C ASN A 34 11.74 9.38 10.58
N SER A 35 10.78 9.86 11.37
CA SER A 35 11.00 10.29 12.74
C SER A 35 10.38 9.34 13.77
N SER A 36 10.75 9.52 15.03
CA SER A 36 10.17 8.85 16.19
C SER A 36 8.95 9.62 16.73
N LEU A 37 8.45 9.24 17.87
CA LEU A 37 7.37 9.90 18.60
C LEU A 37 5.99 9.81 17.93
N CYS A 38 5.76 8.76 17.17
CA CYS A 38 4.46 8.42 16.58
C CYS A 38 3.82 7.19 17.25
N GLY A 39 4.02 7.02 18.56
CA GLY A 39 3.47 5.89 19.30
C GLY A 39 3.91 4.54 18.74
N ALA A 40 2.97 3.62 18.60
CA ALA A 40 3.21 2.26 18.09
C ALA A 40 3.24 2.15 16.55
N PHE A 41 3.06 3.25 15.81
CA PHE A 41 2.95 3.26 14.35
C PHE A 41 4.07 2.47 13.67
N ASN A 42 5.33 2.85 13.90
CA ASN A 42 6.48 2.17 13.29
C ASN A 42 6.67 0.74 13.80
N ALA A 43 6.43 0.48 15.08
CA ALA A 43 6.58 -0.84 15.67
C ALA A 43 5.60 -1.84 15.04
N ASN A 44 4.36 -1.42 14.82
CA ASN A 44 3.34 -2.24 14.18
C ASN A 44 3.70 -2.58 12.73
N VAL A 45 4.21 -1.61 11.96
CA VAL A 45 4.68 -1.85 10.58
C VAL A 45 5.82 -2.86 10.55
N VAL A 46 6.82 -2.69 11.41
CA VAL A 46 7.97 -3.60 11.49
C VAL A 46 7.54 -5.01 11.90
N LYS A 47 6.61 -5.12 12.84
CA LYS A 47 6.03 -6.41 13.23
C LYS A 47 5.32 -7.08 12.05
N LYS A 48 4.47 -6.33 11.33
CA LYS A 48 3.74 -6.86 10.17
C LYS A 48 4.68 -7.26 9.04
N LEU A 49 5.73 -6.48 8.81
CA LEU A 49 6.79 -6.85 7.86
C LEU A 49 7.45 -8.17 8.28
N GLY A 50 7.78 -8.34 9.56
CA GLY A 50 8.35 -9.58 10.08
C GLY A 50 7.46 -10.79 9.83
N GLU A 51 6.15 -10.69 10.12
CA GLU A 51 5.16 -11.72 9.83
C GLU A 51 5.13 -12.06 8.32
N THR A 52 5.13 -11.05 7.47
CA THR A 52 5.14 -11.24 6.01
C THR A 52 6.43 -11.92 5.54
N LEU A 53 7.58 -11.53 6.08
CA LEU A 53 8.87 -12.14 5.73
C LEU A 53 8.99 -13.59 6.20
N GLU A 54 8.34 -13.97 7.31
CA GLU A 54 8.26 -15.36 7.75
C GLU A 54 7.44 -16.23 6.79
N GLU A 55 6.34 -15.72 6.24
CA GLU A 55 5.54 -16.40 5.21
C GLU A 55 6.37 -16.68 3.94
N TYR A 56 7.21 -15.74 3.54
CA TYR A 56 8.07 -15.87 2.35
C TYR A 56 9.45 -16.49 2.62
N LYS A 57 9.69 -16.98 3.83
CA LYS A 57 10.98 -17.57 4.20
C LYS A 57 11.39 -18.74 3.33
N SER A 58 10.41 -19.50 2.82
CA SER A 58 10.63 -20.62 1.90
C SER A 58 11.21 -20.23 0.55
N LEU A 59 11.01 -18.97 0.11
CA LEU A 59 11.53 -18.46 -1.15
C LEU A 59 13.02 -18.08 -1.08
N GLY A 60 13.55 -17.91 0.13
CA GLY A 60 14.92 -17.41 0.36
C GLY A 60 14.97 -15.88 0.40
N LYS A 61 15.95 -15.34 1.16
CA LYS A 61 16.07 -13.90 1.39
C LYS A 61 16.38 -13.10 0.11
N GLU A 62 17.03 -13.71 -0.86
CA GLU A 62 17.42 -13.07 -2.12
C GLU A 62 16.24 -12.84 -3.06
N ASN A 63 15.17 -13.60 -2.87
CA ASN A 63 13.97 -13.53 -3.70
C ASN A 63 12.88 -12.61 -3.09
N VAL A 64 13.14 -12.00 -1.94
CA VAL A 64 12.25 -11.03 -1.32
C VAL A 64 12.88 -9.65 -1.44
N LEU A 65 12.35 -8.84 -2.34
CA LEU A 65 12.80 -7.46 -2.60
C LEU A 65 11.99 -6.52 -1.70
N ILE A 66 12.67 -5.69 -0.92
CA ILE A 66 11.99 -4.77 0.00
C ILE A 66 12.25 -3.33 -0.45
N TYR A 67 11.16 -2.59 -0.66
CA TYR A 67 11.15 -1.17 -1.00
C TYR A 67 10.72 -0.35 0.23
N PRO A 68 11.66 0.07 1.08
CA PRO A 68 11.33 0.80 2.29
C PRO A 68 11.03 2.28 1.98
N VAL A 69 9.81 2.72 2.26
CA VAL A 69 9.43 4.13 2.26
C VAL A 69 9.50 4.63 3.68
N GLY A 70 10.56 5.39 3.98
CA GLY A 70 10.85 5.93 5.29
C GLY A 70 12.01 5.25 6.02
N LYS A 71 12.70 6.05 6.85
CA LYS A 71 13.96 5.70 7.53
C LYS A 71 13.80 4.56 8.54
N LYS A 72 12.65 4.50 9.27
CA LYS A 72 12.46 3.52 10.35
C LYS A 72 12.38 2.09 9.84
N VAL A 73 11.66 1.86 8.75
CA VAL A 73 11.61 0.54 8.12
C VAL A 73 12.94 0.20 7.45
N GLU A 74 13.61 1.14 6.80
CA GLU A 74 14.93 0.89 6.22
C GLU A 74 15.94 0.38 7.26
N GLN A 75 15.95 1.00 8.44
CA GLN A 75 16.78 0.54 9.55
C GLN A 75 16.36 -0.85 10.06
N ALA A 76 15.07 -1.15 10.09
CA ALA A 76 14.57 -2.46 10.51
C ALA A 76 14.94 -3.55 9.49
N VAL A 77 14.80 -3.28 8.19
CA VAL A 77 15.17 -4.19 7.10
C VAL A 77 16.66 -4.55 7.17
N LYS A 78 17.54 -3.56 7.40
CA LYS A 78 18.97 -3.78 7.59
C LYS A 78 19.27 -4.67 8.81
N LYS A 79 18.55 -4.47 9.93
CA LYS A 79 18.69 -5.31 11.14
C LYS A 79 18.23 -6.76 10.91
N LEU A 80 17.21 -6.97 10.09
CA LEU A 80 16.72 -8.30 9.73
C LEU A 80 17.62 -9.01 8.70
N GLY A 81 18.63 -8.32 8.18
CA GLY A 81 19.60 -8.87 7.22
C GLY A 81 19.01 -9.06 5.82
N TYR A 82 18.08 -8.20 5.43
CA TYR A 82 17.57 -8.11 4.06
C TYR A 82 18.20 -6.91 3.34
N THR A 83 18.26 -6.98 2.01
CA THR A 83 18.72 -5.90 1.17
C THR A 83 17.56 -5.00 0.79
N SER A 84 17.67 -3.69 1.05
CA SER A 84 16.68 -2.72 0.58
C SER A 84 16.93 -2.35 -0.89
N GLN A 85 15.86 -2.30 -1.67
CA GLN A 85 15.89 -1.83 -3.06
C GLN A 85 15.64 -0.31 -3.07
N GLY A 86 16.73 0.46 -2.99
CA GLY A 86 16.66 1.91 -2.92
C GLY A 86 16.40 2.49 -1.53
N SER A 87 16.27 3.81 -1.46
CA SER A 87 15.95 4.58 -0.25
C SER A 87 14.95 5.67 -0.62
N TYR A 88 13.73 5.56 -0.10
CA TYR A 88 12.61 6.45 -0.40
C TYR A 88 12.25 7.32 0.82
N GLN A 89 13.27 7.84 1.52
CA GLN A 89 13.06 8.63 2.74
C GLN A 89 12.35 9.95 2.46
N GLU A 90 12.68 10.61 1.34
CA GLU A 90 12.09 11.88 0.96
C GLU A 90 10.57 11.76 0.70
N MET A 91 10.14 10.64 0.13
CA MET A 91 8.72 10.33 -0.09
C MET A 91 7.89 10.31 1.21
N ALA A 92 8.49 9.91 2.32
CA ALA A 92 7.79 9.85 3.60
C ALA A 92 7.58 11.22 4.23
N ASP A 93 8.50 12.18 4.03
CA ASP A 93 8.38 13.55 4.56
C ASP A 93 7.55 14.45 3.64
N ASN A 94 7.79 14.35 2.32
CA ASN A 94 7.15 15.18 1.30
C ASN A 94 6.48 14.28 0.24
N PRO A 95 5.26 13.80 0.48
CA PRO A 95 4.57 12.92 -0.45
C PRO A 95 4.30 13.63 -1.77
N SER A 96 5.00 13.21 -2.83
CA SER A 96 4.88 13.72 -4.18
C SER A 96 4.30 12.67 -5.13
N TYR A 97 3.38 13.11 -5.99
CA TYR A 97 2.83 12.23 -7.04
C TYR A 97 3.93 11.75 -8.01
N VAL A 98 4.90 12.60 -8.32
CA VAL A 98 5.99 12.26 -9.27
C VAL A 98 6.80 11.09 -8.73
N GLN A 99 7.24 11.15 -7.49
CA GLN A 99 8.01 10.08 -6.84
C GLN A 99 7.19 8.78 -6.70
N ALA A 100 5.89 8.90 -6.38
CA ALA A 100 5.00 7.73 -6.32
C ALA A 100 4.81 7.10 -7.72
N TYR A 101 4.70 7.93 -8.75
CA TYR A 101 4.62 7.48 -10.14
C TYR A 101 5.90 6.74 -10.58
N GLU A 102 7.08 7.28 -10.25
CA GLU A 102 8.38 6.65 -10.57
C GLU A 102 8.51 5.27 -9.91
N LEU A 103 8.15 5.17 -8.62
CA LEU A 103 8.17 3.89 -7.91
C LEU A 103 7.12 2.90 -8.50
N ALA A 104 5.92 3.39 -8.82
CA ALA A 104 4.89 2.56 -9.45
C ALA A 104 5.33 2.07 -10.83
N ALA A 105 5.94 2.94 -11.64
CA ALA A 105 6.46 2.60 -12.96
C ALA A 105 7.56 1.53 -12.89
N LEU A 106 8.48 1.67 -11.93
CA LEU A 106 9.54 0.69 -11.67
C LEU A 106 8.94 -0.68 -11.31
N LEU A 107 8.00 -0.73 -10.37
CA LEU A 107 7.35 -1.99 -9.96
C LEU A 107 6.55 -2.63 -11.09
N MET A 108 5.86 -1.83 -11.90
CA MET A 108 5.13 -2.31 -13.07
C MET A 108 6.08 -2.87 -14.13
N GLN A 109 7.22 -2.20 -14.37
CA GLN A 109 8.23 -2.66 -15.32
C GLN A 109 8.85 -4.00 -14.86
N GLU A 110 9.29 -4.10 -13.61
CA GLU A 110 9.87 -5.33 -13.06
C GLU A 110 8.87 -6.50 -13.11
N PHE A 111 7.59 -6.21 -12.89
CA PHE A 111 6.52 -7.22 -13.00
C PHE A 111 6.33 -7.67 -14.46
N MET A 112 6.34 -6.74 -15.43
CA MET A 112 6.24 -7.07 -16.85
C MET A 112 7.45 -7.84 -17.37
N GLU A 113 8.65 -7.51 -16.90
CA GLU A 113 9.90 -8.19 -17.24
C GLU A 113 10.05 -9.55 -16.52
N LYS A 114 9.05 -9.95 -15.72
CA LYS A 114 9.03 -11.19 -14.94
C LYS A 114 10.18 -11.29 -13.93
N GLN A 115 10.67 -10.15 -13.46
CA GLN A 115 11.66 -10.09 -12.38
C GLN A 115 11.00 -10.27 -11.02
N ILE A 116 9.72 -9.88 -10.89
CA ILE A 116 8.89 -10.07 -9.71
C ILE A 116 7.55 -10.67 -10.11
N ASP A 117 7.00 -11.57 -9.27
CA ASP A 117 5.74 -12.27 -9.54
C ASP A 117 4.59 -11.69 -8.71
N ARG A 118 4.91 -11.04 -7.60
CA ARG A 118 3.93 -10.43 -6.69
C ARG A 118 4.48 -9.14 -6.10
N VAL A 119 3.61 -8.15 -5.96
CA VAL A 119 3.89 -6.90 -5.24
C VAL A 119 2.87 -6.71 -4.14
N GLU A 120 3.33 -6.52 -2.92
CA GLU A 120 2.49 -6.25 -1.74
C GLU A 120 2.81 -4.89 -1.13
N LEU A 121 1.79 -4.22 -0.63
CA LEU A 121 1.89 -2.96 0.08
C LEU A 121 1.57 -3.18 1.56
N ILE A 122 2.42 -2.67 2.45
CA ILE A 122 2.18 -2.64 3.90
C ILE A 122 2.14 -1.19 4.33
N TYR A 123 0.97 -0.73 4.77
CA TYR A 123 0.73 0.67 5.12
C TYR A 123 -0.36 0.81 6.18
N HIS A 124 -0.48 1.99 6.77
CA HIS A 124 -1.59 2.32 7.65
C HIS A 124 -2.67 3.07 6.88
N HIS A 125 -3.88 2.53 6.94
CA HIS A 125 -5.07 3.20 6.44
C HIS A 125 -5.63 4.13 7.52
N PHE A 126 -5.85 5.40 7.16
CA PHE A 126 -6.41 6.40 8.04
C PHE A 126 -7.94 6.27 8.12
N LYS A 127 -8.44 5.80 9.24
CA LYS A 127 -9.88 5.74 9.51
C LYS A 127 -10.36 6.94 10.33
N SER A 128 -9.61 7.33 11.35
CA SER A 128 -9.86 8.49 12.20
C SER A 128 -8.60 8.87 12.97
N MET A 129 -8.59 10.02 13.65
CA MET A 129 -7.45 10.45 14.46
C MET A 129 -7.07 9.43 15.54
N GLY A 130 -8.04 8.74 16.13
CA GLY A 130 -7.81 7.73 17.17
C GLY A 130 -7.63 6.30 16.62
N SER A 131 -7.86 6.06 15.33
CA SER A 131 -7.83 4.70 14.75
C SER A 131 -7.17 4.69 13.40
N GLN A 132 -5.98 4.09 13.34
CA GLN A 132 -5.25 3.78 12.12
C GLN A 132 -5.19 2.26 11.96
N ILE A 133 -5.58 1.75 10.81
CA ILE A 133 -5.66 0.32 10.53
C ILE A 133 -4.45 -0.09 9.71
N LEU A 134 -3.65 -1.02 10.23
CA LEU A 134 -2.53 -1.58 9.50
C LEU A 134 -3.04 -2.55 8.43
N MET A 135 -2.79 -2.22 7.17
CA MET A 135 -3.23 -2.98 6.00
C MET A 135 -2.03 -3.68 5.33
N ARG A 136 -2.28 -4.87 4.84
CA ARG A 136 -1.42 -5.56 3.87
C ARG A 136 -2.30 -5.86 2.66
N GLU A 137 -1.93 -5.33 1.53
CA GLU A 137 -2.71 -5.41 0.31
C GLU A 137 -1.85 -5.88 -0.86
N GLU A 138 -2.39 -6.75 -1.68
CA GLU A 138 -1.78 -7.16 -2.94
C GLU A 138 -1.97 -6.04 -3.98
N TYR A 139 -0.85 -5.56 -4.51
CA TYR A 139 -0.83 -4.49 -5.51
C TYR A 139 -0.76 -5.06 -6.92
N LEU A 140 0.08 -6.06 -7.14
CA LEU A 140 0.20 -6.82 -8.38
C LEU A 140 0.35 -8.33 -8.05
N PRO A 141 -0.30 -9.22 -8.80
CA PRO A 141 -1.23 -9.00 -9.91
C PRO A 141 -2.56 -8.40 -9.47
N ILE A 142 -3.29 -7.76 -10.40
CA ILE A 142 -4.61 -7.21 -10.12
C ILE A 142 -5.63 -8.33 -10.07
N ASP A 143 -6.30 -8.48 -8.93
CA ASP A 143 -7.39 -9.43 -8.76
C ASP A 143 -8.73 -8.82 -9.24
N LEU A 144 -9.10 -9.15 -10.46
CA LEU A 144 -10.34 -8.67 -11.07
C LEU A 144 -11.61 -9.26 -10.42
N SER A 145 -11.49 -10.38 -9.71
CA SER A 145 -12.64 -10.99 -9.03
C SER A 145 -13.18 -10.11 -7.89
N LYS A 146 -12.27 -9.43 -7.19
CA LYS A 146 -12.63 -8.46 -6.15
C LYS A 146 -13.32 -7.22 -6.71
N VAL A 147 -12.89 -6.74 -7.89
CA VAL A 147 -13.48 -5.59 -8.56
C VAL A 147 -14.91 -5.90 -9.01
N ALA A 148 -15.13 -7.09 -9.57
CA ALA A 148 -16.46 -7.55 -9.98
C ALA A 148 -17.42 -7.70 -8.78
N ALA A 149 -16.94 -8.20 -7.64
CA ALA A 149 -17.74 -8.34 -6.42
C ALA A 149 -18.16 -6.97 -5.84
N THR A 150 -17.28 -5.97 -5.88
CA THR A 150 -17.59 -4.61 -5.40
C THR A 150 -18.59 -3.91 -6.31
N ALA A 151 -18.46 -4.07 -7.63
CA ALA A 151 -19.42 -3.54 -8.60
C ALA A 151 -20.82 -4.18 -8.47
N ALA A 152 -20.89 -5.46 -8.11
CA ALA A 152 -22.14 -6.16 -7.87
C ALA A 152 -22.86 -5.70 -6.58
N THR A 153 -22.12 -5.28 -5.56
CA THR A 153 -22.70 -4.80 -4.28
C THR A 153 -23.21 -3.36 -4.38
N GLU A 154 -22.59 -2.51 -5.18
CA GLU A 154 -23.08 -1.15 -5.42
C GLU A 154 -24.27 -1.09 -6.36
N GLY A 155 -24.49 -2.10 -7.21
CA GLY A 155 -25.59 -2.20 -8.16
C GLY A 155 -26.94 -2.66 -7.61
N SER A 156 -27.02 -3.09 -6.35
CA SER A 156 -28.22 -3.75 -5.77
C SER A 156 -29.34 -2.78 -5.36
N GLY A 157 -29.23 -1.49 -5.59
CA GLY A 157 -30.21 -0.50 -5.08
C GLY A 157 -31.04 0.26 -6.12
N LYS A 158 -30.72 0.25 -7.40
CA LYS A 158 -31.52 0.90 -8.45
C LYS A 158 -31.47 0.07 -9.72
N ARG A 159 -32.65 -0.13 -10.36
CA ARG A 159 -32.77 -0.76 -11.69
C ARG A 159 -31.66 -0.24 -12.59
N GLY A 160 -30.65 -1.10 -12.81
CA GLY A 160 -29.46 -0.72 -13.57
C GLY A 160 -29.85 -0.38 -15.00
N PHE A 161 -29.77 0.89 -15.33
CA PHE A 161 -29.53 1.25 -16.72
C PHE A 161 -28.17 0.60 -17.05
N GLN A 162 -28.17 -0.37 -17.97
CA GLN A 162 -26.95 -0.76 -18.64
C GLN A 162 -26.50 0.49 -19.42
N ASN A 163 -25.55 1.22 -18.85
CA ASN A 163 -24.96 2.35 -19.53
C ASN A 163 -24.16 1.78 -20.70
N ASP A 164 -24.74 1.86 -21.89
CA ASP A 164 -24.07 1.48 -23.13
C ASP A 164 -23.10 2.62 -23.49
N TYR A 165 -21.88 2.55 -22.98
CA TYR A 165 -20.87 3.56 -23.24
C TYR A 165 -20.24 3.33 -24.62
N ILE A 166 -20.22 4.38 -25.44
CA ILE A 166 -19.43 4.40 -26.68
C ILE A 166 -17.97 4.62 -26.25
N VAL A 167 -17.12 3.65 -26.54
CA VAL A 167 -15.70 3.67 -26.16
C VAL A 167 -14.84 3.85 -27.41
N GLU A 168 -14.05 4.91 -27.45
CA GLU A 168 -13.10 5.19 -28.52
C GLU A 168 -11.65 5.18 -27.97
N PRO A 169 -10.67 4.64 -28.70
CA PRO A 169 -10.77 3.93 -29.97
C PRO A 169 -11.23 2.47 -29.81
N SER A 170 -10.97 1.85 -28.66
CA SER A 170 -11.44 0.51 -28.29
C SER A 170 -11.35 0.30 -26.78
N VAL A 171 -12.19 -0.57 -26.22
CA VAL A 171 -12.16 -0.93 -24.79
C VAL A 171 -10.77 -1.46 -24.39
N GLY A 172 -10.14 -2.27 -25.27
CA GLY A 172 -8.82 -2.82 -25.05
C GLY A 172 -7.75 -1.76 -24.86
N GLN A 173 -7.72 -0.78 -25.73
CA GLN A 173 -6.73 0.29 -25.69
C GLN A 173 -6.97 1.25 -24.51
N LEU A 174 -8.24 1.60 -24.27
CA LEU A 174 -8.60 2.45 -23.13
C LEU A 174 -8.12 1.86 -21.79
N ILE A 175 -8.34 0.56 -21.59
CA ILE A 175 -7.92 -0.08 -20.34
C ILE A 175 -6.36 -0.18 -20.28
N ALA A 176 -5.68 -0.45 -21.39
CA ALA A 176 -4.21 -0.46 -21.43
C ALA A 176 -3.62 0.90 -21.02
N ASP A 177 -4.26 2.00 -21.38
CA ASP A 177 -3.82 3.34 -21.04
C ASP A 177 -4.23 3.78 -19.61
N LEU A 178 -5.38 3.29 -19.13
CA LEU A 178 -5.89 3.65 -17.80
C LEU A 178 -5.24 2.85 -16.67
N LEU A 179 -4.93 1.57 -16.89
CA LEU A 179 -4.46 0.67 -15.85
C LEU A 179 -3.17 1.16 -15.17
N PRO A 180 -2.12 1.60 -15.90
CA PRO A 180 -0.93 2.17 -15.29
C PRO A 180 -1.21 3.45 -14.49
N LYS A 181 -2.15 4.27 -14.95
CA LYS A 181 -2.55 5.50 -14.24
C LYS A 181 -3.26 5.19 -12.94
N VAL A 182 -4.17 4.22 -12.95
CA VAL A 182 -4.90 3.78 -11.75
C VAL A 182 -3.94 3.16 -10.73
N LEU A 183 -2.98 2.35 -11.16
CA LEU A 183 -1.97 1.79 -10.29
C LEU A 183 -1.10 2.89 -9.65
N SER A 184 -0.61 3.82 -10.45
CA SER A 184 0.18 4.96 -9.93
C SER A 184 -0.64 5.81 -8.94
N GLN A 185 -1.90 6.08 -9.25
CA GLN A 185 -2.82 6.79 -8.37
C GLN A 185 -3.05 6.03 -7.06
N LYS A 186 -3.20 4.71 -7.12
CA LYS A 186 -3.36 3.86 -5.94
C LYS A 186 -2.14 3.93 -5.02
N LEU A 187 -0.93 3.83 -5.57
CA LEU A 187 0.31 3.94 -4.79
C LEU A 187 0.42 5.32 -4.12
N PHE A 188 0.08 6.38 -4.84
CA PHE A 188 0.07 7.73 -4.29
C PHE A 188 -0.98 7.90 -3.18
N THR A 189 -2.17 7.33 -3.35
CA THR A 189 -3.22 7.35 -2.31
C THR A 189 -2.75 6.61 -1.05
N VAL A 190 -2.12 5.46 -1.19
CA VAL A 190 -1.55 4.68 -0.08
C VAL A 190 -0.46 5.48 0.64
N LEU A 191 0.41 6.19 -0.10
CA LEU A 191 1.43 7.06 0.47
C LEU A 191 0.81 8.18 1.31
N GLN A 192 -0.22 8.85 0.78
CA GLN A 192 -0.93 9.92 1.51
C GLN A 192 -1.67 9.39 2.74
N ASP A 193 -2.30 8.24 2.62
CA ASP A 193 -3.05 7.59 3.70
C ASP A 193 -2.11 7.19 4.86
N SER A 194 -0.95 6.64 4.52
CA SER A 194 0.10 6.34 5.50
C SER A 194 0.66 7.58 6.17
N ASN A 195 0.88 8.68 5.42
CA ASN A 195 1.37 9.94 5.95
C ASN A 195 0.33 10.59 6.89
N ALA A 196 -0.95 10.62 6.50
CA ALA A 196 -2.03 11.10 7.36
C ALA A 196 -2.15 10.27 8.66
N SER A 197 -2.00 8.96 8.56
CA SER A 197 -2.01 8.04 9.71
C SER A 197 -0.84 8.29 10.64
N GLU A 198 0.34 8.58 10.11
CA GLU A 198 1.53 8.93 10.88
C GLU A 198 1.33 10.22 11.68
N HIS A 199 0.84 11.27 11.01
CA HIS A 199 0.56 12.56 11.67
C HIS A 199 -0.50 12.42 12.76
N ALA A 200 -1.54 11.66 12.53
CA ALA A 200 -2.57 11.38 13.54
C ALA A 200 -2.00 10.63 14.74
N ALA A 201 -1.23 9.57 14.50
CA ALA A 201 -0.57 8.79 15.56
C ALA A 201 0.40 9.65 16.37
N ARG A 202 1.15 10.55 15.72
CA ARG A 202 2.05 11.48 16.39
C ARG A 202 1.29 12.48 17.26
N THR A 203 0.23 13.10 16.72
CA THR A 203 -0.59 14.06 17.45
C THR A 203 -1.18 13.41 18.70
N LEU A 204 -1.72 12.20 18.59
CA LEU A 204 -2.27 11.46 19.71
C LEU A 204 -1.21 11.13 20.77
N ALA A 205 -0.04 10.66 20.33
CA ALA A 205 1.08 10.35 21.25
C ALA A 205 1.58 11.60 21.99
N MET A 206 1.68 12.74 21.30
CA MET A 206 2.08 14.01 21.91
C MET A 206 1.01 14.54 22.88
N GLN A 207 -0.27 14.42 22.52
CA GLN A 207 -1.35 14.79 23.44
C GLN A 207 -1.31 13.96 24.72
N THR A 208 -1.20 12.64 24.60
CA THR A 208 -1.08 11.74 25.77
C THR A 208 0.14 12.09 26.64
N ALA A 209 1.28 12.41 26.01
CA ALA A 209 2.47 12.82 26.75
C ALA A 209 2.26 14.14 27.50
N THR A 210 1.56 15.09 26.90
CA THR A 210 1.22 16.38 27.54
C THR A 210 0.28 16.18 28.73
N ASP A 211 -0.74 15.35 28.57
CA ASP A 211 -1.71 15.06 29.63
C ASP A 211 -1.01 14.38 30.83
N ASN A 212 -0.16 13.38 30.58
CA ASN A 212 0.63 12.72 31.61
C ASN A 212 1.60 13.70 32.33
N ALA A 213 2.21 14.63 31.58
CA ALA A 213 3.09 15.64 32.17
C ALA A 213 2.32 16.60 33.09
N ASN A 214 1.12 17.03 32.69
CA ASN A 214 0.26 17.89 33.51
C ASN A 214 -0.20 17.19 34.78
N GLU A 215 -0.56 15.91 34.72
CA GLU A 215 -0.90 15.11 35.88
C GLU A 215 0.27 15.01 36.87
N LEU A 216 1.48 14.72 36.37
CA LEU A 216 2.69 14.67 37.17
C LEU A 216 3.00 16.00 37.85
N ILE A 217 2.84 17.14 37.14
CA ILE A 217 3.01 18.49 37.70
C ILE A 217 2.03 18.73 38.85
N GLN A 218 0.77 18.35 38.69
CA GLN A 218 -0.23 18.47 39.75
C GLN A 218 0.11 17.65 41.00
N ASP A 219 0.58 16.42 40.82
CA ASP A 219 0.95 15.54 41.92
C ASP A 219 2.20 16.04 42.65
N LEU A 220 3.21 16.51 41.94
CA LEU A 220 4.40 17.13 42.53
C LEU A 220 4.05 18.41 43.27
N THR A 221 3.13 19.22 42.77
CA THR A 221 2.67 20.44 43.44
C THR A 221 1.94 20.12 44.76
N LYS A 222 1.12 19.07 44.79
CA LYS A 222 0.48 18.58 46.03
C LYS A 222 1.50 18.06 47.07
N GLN A 223 2.56 17.39 46.60
CA GLN A 223 3.61 16.90 47.51
C GLN A 223 4.49 18.03 48.09
N TYR A 224 4.66 19.10 47.31
CA TYR A 224 5.44 20.25 47.73
C TYR A 224 4.71 21.14 48.75
N ASN A 225 3.37 21.29 48.68
CA ASN A 225 2.54 22.05 49.60
C ASN A 225 2.25 21.23 50.88
#